data_c16e5a0129e71c1ed3532b1a34631b3c
#
_entry.id   c16e5a0129e71c1ed3532b1a34631b3c
#
_cell.length_a   1.000
_cell.length_b   1.000
_cell.length_c   1.000
_cell.angle_alpha   90.00
_cell.angle_beta   90.00
_cell.angle_gamma   90.00
#
_symmetry.space_group_name_H-M   'P 1'
#
loop_
_entity.id
_entity.type
_entity.pdbx_description
1 polymer ?
#
loop_
_entity_poly.entity_id
_entity_poly.type
_entity_poly.pdbx_seq_one_letter_code
_entity_poly.pdbx_strand_id
1 'polypeptide(L)' 'MIQTTTLSIGEVAAAANVNVETIRFYERRGLVPEPPRRASGYRAYPLDAVTRVRFIKRAQVLG' A
#
# COMPACT_ATOMS: atom_id res chain seq x y z
N MET A 1 3.77 -7.46 25.00
CA MET A 1 2.72 -6.66 24.36
C MET A 1 2.88 -6.68 22.86
N ILE A 2 1.80 -6.91 22.18
CA ILE A 2 1.84 -6.94 20.72
C ILE A 2 1.45 -5.58 20.21
N GLN A 3 2.24 -5.06 19.32
CA GLN A 3 1.96 -3.80 18.72
C GLN A 3 1.79 -3.98 17.23
N THR A 4 0.60 -3.67 16.75
CA THR A 4 0.34 -3.75 15.32
C THR A 4 0.72 -2.43 14.69
N THR A 5 1.69 -2.47 13.83
CA THR A 5 2.13 -1.28 13.12
C THR A 5 1.41 -1.21 11.79
N THR A 6 0.73 -0.10 11.55
CA THR A 6 0.08 0.14 10.27
C THR A 6 0.60 1.44 9.70
N LEU A 7 0.43 1.58 8.40
CA LEU A 7 0.91 2.75 7.67
C LEU A 7 -0.24 3.42 6.96
N SER A 8 -0.14 4.73 6.80
CA SER A 8 -1.05 5.45 5.94
C SER A 8 -0.67 5.19 4.49
N ILE A 9 -1.57 5.52 3.57
CA ILE A 9 -1.27 5.36 2.15
C ILE A 9 -0.06 6.21 1.75
N GLY A 10 0.07 7.40 2.35
CA GLY A 10 1.23 8.25 2.08
C GLY A 10 2.52 7.63 2.56
N GLU A 11 2.48 6.97 3.71
CA GLU A 11 3.67 6.29 4.24
C GLU A 11 4.06 5.10 3.38
N VAL A 12 3.07 4.35 2.90
CA VAL A 12 3.34 3.23 1.99
C VAL A 12 3.96 3.75 0.71
N ALA A 13 3.40 4.82 0.16
CA ALA A 13 3.91 5.40 -1.08
C ALA A 13 5.35 5.84 -0.92
N ALA A 14 5.65 6.52 0.18
CA ALA A 14 7.01 7.00 0.43
C ALA A 14 7.98 5.83 0.57
N ALA A 15 7.59 4.81 1.34
CA ALA A 15 8.47 3.66 1.57
C ALA A 15 8.68 2.85 0.29
N ALA A 16 7.67 2.78 -0.56
CA ALA A 16 7.77 2.04 -1.81
C ALA A 16 8.29 2.89 -2.96
N ASN A 17 8.50 4.17 -2.71
CA ASN A 17 9.01 5.12 -3.71
C ASN A 17 8.08 5.22 -4.92
N VAL A 18 6.79 5.38 -4.64
CA VAL A 18 5.78 5.57 -5.66
C VAL A 18 4.85 6.69 -5.22
N ASN A 19 3.97 7.13 -6.12
CA ASN A 19 2.94 8.10 -5.78
C ASN A 19 1.74 7.41 -5.14
N VAL A 20 1.00 8.17 -4.34
CA VAL A 20 -0.25 7.67 -3.78
C VAL A 20 -1.19 7.20 -4.88
N GLU A 21 -1.25 7.93 -5.99
CA GLU A 21 -2.11 7.56 -7.11
C GLU A 21 -1.74 6.21 -7.70
N THR A 22 -0.44 5.88 -7.68
CA THR A 22 0.00 4.58 -8.15
C THR A 22 -0.60 3.46 -7.30
N ILE A 23 -0.62 3.66 -5.97
CA ILE A 23 -1.20 2.66 -5.09
C ILE A 23 -2.69 2.53 -5.34
N ARG A 24 -3.40 3.64 -5.53
CA ARG A 24 -4.82 3.62 -5.84
C ARG A 24 -5.09 2.91 -7.16
N PHE A 25 -4.22 3.12 -8.14
CA PHE A 25 -4.33 2.43 -9.41
C PHE A 25 -4.20 0.92 -9.22
N TYR A 26 -3.21 0.50 -8.43
CA TYR A 26 -3.02 -0.92 -8.15
C TYR A 26 -4.24 -1.51 -7.44
N GLU A 27 -4.83 -0.75 -6.52
CA GLU A 27 -6.03 -1.22 -5.82
C GLU A 27 -7.20 -1.40 -6.78
N ARG A 28 -7.37 -0.45 -7.70
CA ARG A 28 -8.45 -0.55 -8.68
C ARG A 28 -8.28 -1.74 -9.60
N ARG A 29 -7.04 -2.14 -9.84
CA ARG A 29 -6.73 -3.30 -10.67
C ARG A 29 -6.77 -4.59 -9.88
N GLY A 30 -7.02 -4.53 -8.59
CA GLY A 30 -7.04 -5.71 -7.74
C GLY A 30 -5.66 -6.27 -7.44
N LEU A 31 -4.61 -5.50 -7.67
CA LEU A 31 -3.25 -5.96 -7.43
C LEU A 31 -2.83 -5.76 -5.99
N VAL A 32 -3.42 -4.78 -5.32
CA VAL A 32 -3.16 -4.50 -3.91
C VAL A 32 -4.50 -4.53 -3.20
N PRO A 33 -4.65 -5.33 -2.14
CA PRO A 33 -5.92 -5.34 -1.41
C PRO A 33 -6.16 -3.99 -0.76
N GLU A 34 -7.39 -3.53 -0.84
CA GLU A 34 -7.78 -2.30 -0.18
C GLU A 34 -8.06 -2.63 1.29
N PRO A 35 -7.31 -2.03 2.22
CA PRO A 35 -7.52 -2.35 3.63
C PRO A 35 -8.83 -1.76 4.14
N PRO A 36 -9.38 -2.32 5.22
CA PRO A 36 -10.57 -1.76 5.81
C PRO A 36 -10.28 -0.36 6.34
N ARG A 37 -11.29 0.49 6.28
CA ARG A 37 -11.16 1.83 6.82
C ARG A 37 -11.37 1.80 8.31
N ARG A 38 -10.65 2.65 9.01
CA ARG A 38 -10.86 2.84 10.42
C ARG A 38 -12.09 3.70 10.64
N ALA A 39 -12.53 3.79 11.89
CA ALA A 39 -13.67 4.61 12.25
C ALA A 39 -13.47 6.06 11.82
N SER A 40 -12.23 6.52 11.80
CA SER A 40 -11.90 7.88 11.40
C SER A 40 -11.89 8.08 9.89
N GLY A 41 -12.08 7.01 9.12
CA GLY A 41 -12.04 7.09 7.66
C GLY A 41 -10.68 6.82 7.06
N TYR A 42 -9.66 6.67 7.89
CA TYR A 42 -8.32 6.37 7.39
C TYR A 42 -8.20 4.91 7.01
N ARG A 43 -7.41 4.66 5.99
CA ARG A 43 -7.01 3.29 5.65
C ARG A 43 -5.72 2.99 6.38
N ALA A 44 -5.67 1.80 6.96
CA ALA A 44 -4.50 1.35 7.72
C ALA A 44 -3.88 0.17 6.97
N TYR A 45 -2.75 0.42 6.34
CA TYR A 45 -2.08 -0.60 5.53
C TYR A 45 -1.12 -1.39 6.41
N PRO A 46 -1.09 -2.72 6.25
CA PRO A 46 -0.07 -3.52 6.94
C PRO A 46 1.30 -3.24 6.36
N LEU A 47 2.34 -3.58 7.12
CA LEU A 47 3.70 -3.33 6.66
C LEU A 47 4.03 -4.05 5.36
N ASP A 48 3.46 -5.24 5.14
CA ASP A 48 3.75 -5.98 3.92
C ASP A 48 3.14 -5.35 2.68
N ALA A 49 2.30 -4.32 2.84
CA ALA A 49 1.80 -3.58 1.70
C ALA A 49 2.95 -2.92 0.94
N VAL A 50 3.97 -2.45 1.66
CA VAL A 50 5.13 -1.84 1.02
C VAL A 50 5.83 -2.85 0.13
N THR A 51 6.05 -4.06 0.66
CA THR A 51 6.69 -5.12 -0.10
C THR A 51 5.89 -5.47 -1.35
N ARG A 52 4.56 -5.55 -1.21
CA ARG A 52 3.70 -5.89 -2.34
C ARG A 52 3.75 -4.80 -3.41
N VAL A 53 3.68 -3.54 -3.01
CA VAL A 53 3.72 -2.43 -3.96
C VAL A 53 5.06 -2.40 -4.69
N ARG A 54 6.13 -2.62 -3.95
CA ARG A 54 7.47 -2.64 -4.57
C ARG A 54 7.59 -3.78 -5.56
N PHE A 55 7.04 -4.94 -5.22
CA PHE A 55 7.07 -6.09 -6.11
C PHE A 55 6.31 -5.80 -7.41
N ILE A 56 5.13 -5.21 -7.29
CA ILE A 56 4.33 -4.89 -8.47
C ILE A 56 5.04 -3.89 -9.35
N LYS A 57 5.64 -2.87 -8.74
CA LYS A 57 6.35 -1.86 -9.49
C LYS A 57 7.50 -2.48 -10.29
N ARG A 58 8.25 -3.37 -9.65
CA ARG A 58 9.37 -4.03 -10.33
C ARG A 58 8.89 -4.90 -11.48
N ALA A 59 7.80 -5.61 -11.27
CA ALA A 59 7.24 -6.45 -12.31
C ALA A 59 6.81 -5.62 -13.52
N GLN A 60 6.24 -4.47 -13.28
CA GLN A 60 5.80 -3.60 -14.37
C GLN A 60 6.96 -3.01 -15.14
N VAL A 61 8.03 -2.68 -14.43
CA VAL A 61 9.22 -2.14 -15.10
C VAL A 61 9.84 -3.18 -15.99
N LEU A 62 9.82 -4.43 -15.57
CA LEU A 62 10.43 -5.51 -16.36
C LEU A 62 9.51 -6.01 -17.45
N GLY A 63 8.23 -5.84 -17.23
CA GLY A 63 7.24 -6.30 -18.19
C GLY A 63 6.96 -5.32 -19.26
#